data_15aa780a0e4a710ccde51b72617c133d
#
_entry.id   15aa780a0e4a710ccde51b72617c133d
#
_cell.length_a   1.000
_cell.length_b   1.000
_cell.length_c   1.000
_cell.angle_alpha   90.00
_cell.angle_beta   90.00
_cell.angle_gamma   90.00
#
_symmetry.space_group_name_H-M   'P 1'
#
loop_
_entity.id
_entity.type
_entity.pdbx_description
1 polymer ?
#
loop_
_entity_poly.entity_id
_entity_poly.type
_entity_poly.pdbx_seq_one_letter_code
_entity_poly.pdbx_strand_id
1 'polypeptide(L)'
;MAQRQQDAARTSEINRKIRNKTLLGRILAVYVWLTEMVFVVFRTIQLGIYFLPLVLSAPIARYNHWFRVKIWYEMLVKVLEQSGPIFVKMGQWASTRKDLFPDDVCEALTKLQRYAKTHPWSHTQKTLEASLGPLWYIKFEDFETRPIGSGACAQVYNATINTSKLTRNEDFESFDSEVLPVAVKVLHPNIVCKFERDLGVFQFLVDMAYTFMPSIEWVSFRESLDEFAFQMQVQLDLTTEAENMLQFGKDYEKSNVIFPKPIVELCTPELLVQTFEKGEHIQNYLSNLNAIPEAARKKMSDLGADLLLSMVFQNNFVHGGITNC
;
A
#
# COMPACT_ATOMS: atom_id res chain seq x y z
N MET A 1 3.12 18.38 8.09
CA MET A 1 2.44 17.10 8.34
C MET A 1 2.18 16.83 9.82
N ALA A 2 3.17 16.74 10.68
CA ALA A 2 2.98 16.46 12.11
C ALA A 2 1.95 17.35 12.81
N GLN A 3 1.88 18.62 12.48
CA GLN A 3 0.97 19.59 13.08
C GLN A 3 -0.50 19.35 12.70
N ARG A 4 -0.78 18.98 11.43
CA ARG A 4 -2.15 18.60 10.97
C ARG A 4 -2.64 17.30 11.61
N GLN A 5 -1.75 16.33 11.79
CA GLN A 5 -2.08 15.08 12.50
C GLN A 5 -2.32 15.32 13.99
N GLN A 6 -1.53 16.18 14.64
CA GLN A 6 -1.77 16.59 16.03
C GLN A 6 -3.09 17.33 16.18
N ASP A 7 -3.43 18.22 15.24
CA ASP A 7 -4.69 18.96 15.27
C ASP A 7 -5.90 18.05 15.03
N ALA A 8 -5.81 17.10 14.11
CA ALA A 8 -6.84 16.08 13.88
C ALA A 8 -7.02 15.15 15.09
N ALA A 9 -5.92 14.67 15.69
CA ALA A 9 -5.96 13.88 16.92
C ALA A 9 -6.55 14.68 18.09
N ARG A 10 -6.17 15.93 18.25
CA ARG A 10 -6.70 16.83 19.29
C ARG A 10 -8.19 17.11 19.10
N THR A 11 -8.65 17.32 17.86
CA THR A 11 -10.06 17.54 17.55
C THR A 11 -10.89 16.27 17.80
N SER A 12 -10.36 15.09 17.46
CA SER A 12 -11.01 13.81 17.73
C SER A 12 -11.13 13.54 19.23
N GLU A 13 -10.10 13.88 20.00
CA GLU A 13 -10.10 13.73 21.46
C GLU A 13 -11.09 14.70 22.15
N ILE A 14 -11.17 15.95 21.67
CA ILE A 14 -12.16 16.93 22.15
C ILE A 14 -13.58 16.46 21.84
N ASN A 15 -13.85 16.01 20.62
CA ASN A 15 -15.16 15.48 20.24
C ASN A 15 -15.53 14.22 21.03
N ARG A 16 -14.57 13.35 21.33
CA ARG A 16 -14.74 12.19 22.21
C ARG A 16 -15.05 12.61 23.65
N LYS A 17 -14.36 13.63 24.19
CA LYS A 17 -14.62 14.16 25.53
C LYS A 17 -15.99 14.83 25.64
N ILE A 18 -16.46 15.56 24.62
CA ILE A 18 -17.77 16.19 24.56
C ILE A 18 -18.87 15.11 24.48
N ARG A 19 -18.70 14.11 23.63
CA ARG A 19 -19.65 12.99 23.45
C ARG A 19 -19.85 12.19 24.73
N ASN A 20 -18.82 12.01 25.52
CA ASN A 20 -18.89 11.24 26.78
C ASN A 20 -19.52 11.99 27.96
N LYS A 21 -19.83 13.29 27.82
CA LYS A 21 -20.45 14.08 28.90
C LYS A 21 -21.97 13.92 28.97
N THR A 22 -22.62 13.53 27.89
CA THR A 22 -24.08 13.33 27.86
C THR A 22 -24.43 11.86 28.04
N LEU A 23 -25.57 11.55 28.70
CA LEU A 23 -26.05 10.19 28.86
C LEU A 23 -26.24 9.49 27.50
N LEU A 24 -26.82 10.19 26.53
CA LEU A 24 -26.97 9.74 25.15
C LEU A 24 -25.62 9.44 24.48
N GLY A 25 -24.61 10.28 24.71
CA GLY A 25 -23.25 10.08 24.18
C GLY A 25 -22.57 8.83 24.77
N ARG A 26 -22.84 8.53 26.06
CA ARG A 26 -22.33 7.29 26.68
C ARG A 26 -23.00 6.05 26.11
N ILE A 27 -24.31 6.09 25.93
CA ILE A 27 -25.08 4.96 25.31
C ILE A 27 -24.58 4.72 23.89
N LEU A 28 -24.43 5.80 23.10
CA LEU A 28 -23.90 5.67 21.72
C LEU A 28 -22.46 5.13 21.70
N ALA A 29 -21.61 5.56 22.64
CA ALA A 29 -20.24 5.06 22.73
C ALA A 29 -20.20 3.57 23.10
N VAL A 30 -21.07 3.11 24.01
CA VAL A 30 -21.19 1.68 24.35
C VAL A 30 -21.72 0.88 23.15
N TYR A 31 -22.72 1.40 22.44
CA TYR A 31 -23.25 0.75 21.25
C TYR A 31 -22.18 0.61 20.17
N VAL A 32 -21.44 1.68 19.87
CA VAL A 32 -20.32 1.64 18.90
C VAL A 32 -19.25 0.66 19.36
N TRP A 33 -18.89 0.68 20.64
CA TRP A 33 -17.89 -0.26 21.17
C TRP A 33 -18.35 -1.73 21.04
N LEU A 34 -19.62 -2.02 21.35
CA LEU A 34 -20.18 -3.36 21.20
C LEU A 34 -20.20 -3.81 19.73
N THR A 35 -20.57 -2.93 18.80
CA THR A 35 -20.55 -3.26 17.37
C THR A 35 -19.14 -3.54 16.87
N GLU A 36 -18.15 -2.76 17.28
CA GLU A 36 -16.74 -2.99 16.93
C GLU A 36 -16.23 -4.31 17.51
N MET A 37 -16.55 -4.62 18.77
CA MET A 37 -16.19 -5.90 19.39
C MET A 37 -16.81 -7.09 18.64
N VAL A 38 -18.08 -7.00 18.25
CA VAL A 38 -18.73 -8.05 17.45
C VAL A 38 -18.02 -8.23 16.10
N PHE A 39 -17.63 -7.13 15.43
CA PHE A 39 -16.88 -7.21 14.19
C PHE A 39 -15.50 -7.85 14.38
N VAL A 40 -14.76 -7.47 15.43
CA VAL A 40 -13.43 -8.06 15.74
C VAL A 40 -13.56 -9.56 16.01
N VAL A 41 -14.53 -9.98 16.83
CA VAL A 41 -14.77 -11.40 17.13
C VAL A 41 -15.13 -12.18 15.86
N PHE A 42 -16.09 -11.66 15.07
CA PHE A 42 -16.47 -12.30 13.80
C PHE A 42 -15.28 -12.42 12.85
N ARG A 43 -14.49 -11.35 12.73
CA ARG A 43 -13.28 -11.33 11.88
C ARG A 43 -12.22 -12.32 12.38
N THR A 44 -12.03 -12.40 13.69
CA THR A 44 -11.10 -13.38 14.30
C THR A 44 -11.51 -14.81 13.97
N ILE A 45 -12.81 -15.12 14.09
CA ILE A 45 -13.36 -16.44 13.72
C ILE A 45 -13.15 -16.71 12.23
N GLN A 46 -13.43 -15.73 11.37
CA GLN A 46 -13.23 -15.84 9.92
C GLN A 46 -11.77 -16.13 9.57
N LEU A 47 -10.83 -15.38 10.15
CA LEU A 47 -9.40 -15.64 9.98
C LEU A 47 -9.01 -17.01 10.52
N GLY A 48 -9.52 -17.40 11.68
CA GLY A 48 -9.34 -18.75 12.24
C GLY A 48 -9.74 -19.83 11.24
N ILE A 49 -10.91 -19.70 10.61
CA ILE A 49 -11.39 -20.65 9.59
C ILE A 49 -10.44 -20.67 8.37
N TYR A 50 -9.93 -19.53 7.91
CA TYR A 50 -9.02 -19.46 6.78
C TYR A 50 -7.66 -20.09 7.08
N PHE A 51 -7.10 -19.84 8.26
CA PHE A 51 -5.79 -20.36 8.66
C PHE A 51 -5.83 -21.80 9.21
N LEU A 52 -6.99 -22.28 9.67
CA LEU A 52 -7.13 -23.62 10.26
C LEU A 52 -6.61 -24.75 9.35
N PRO A 53 -6.95 -24.80 8.05
CA PRO A 53 -6.40 -25.83 7.15
C PRO A 53 -4.87 -25.79 7.03
N LEU A 54 -4.28 -24.60 7.04
CA LEU A 54 -2.82 -24.43 7.02
C LEU A 54 -2.19 -24.98 8.29
N VAL A 55 -2.74 -24.65 9.44
CA VAL A 55 -2.24 -25.10 10.74
C VAL A 55 -2.36 -26.64 10.87
N LEU A 56 -3.51 -27.19 10.54
CA LEU A 56 -3.75 -28.64 10.63
C LEU A 56 -2.89 -29.44 9.65
N SER A 57 -2.58 -28.90 8.48
CA SER A 57 -1.75 -29.58 7.48
C SER A 57 -0.25 -29.27 7.60
N ALA A 58 0.16 -28.35 8.48
CA ALA A 58 1.55 -27.99 8.71
C ALA A 58 2.46 -29.17 9.08
N PRO A 59 2.04 -30.14 9.93
CA PRO A 59 2.86 -31.33 10.22
C PRO A 59 3.11 -32.15 8.95
N ILE A 60 2.13 -32.31 8.07
CA ILE A 60 2.29 -33.03 6.80
C ILE A 60 3.27 -32.28 5.89
N ALA A 61 3.12 -30.96 5.78
CA ALA A 61 4.00 -30.11 4.98
C ALA A 61 5.46 -30.13 5.50
N ARG A 62 5.66 -30.32 6.82
CA ARG A 62 7.01 -30.43 7.41
C ARG A 62 7.74 -31.69 6.94
N TYR A 63 7.05 -32.81 6.83
CA TYR A 63 7.67 -34.11 6.49
C TYR A 63 7.58 -34.45 5.01
N ASN A 64 6.64 -33.86 4.26
CA ASN A 64 6.45 -34.15 2.83
C ASN A 64 6.77 -32.90 1.99
N HIS A 65 7.95 -32.90 1.36
CA HIS A 65 8.42 -31.78 0.53
C HIS A 65 7.49 -31.51 -0.67
N TRP A 66 7.01 -32.54 -1.36
CA TRP A 66 6.10 -32.38 -2.50
C TRP A 66 4.79 -31.71 -2.07
N PHE A 67 4.16 -32.18 -0.98
CA PHE A 67 2.95 -31.59 -0.44
C PHE A 67 3.17 -30.12 -0.05
N ARG A 68 4.29 -29.82 0.61
CA ARG A 68 4.64 -28.46 1.02
C ARG A 68 4.71 -27.52 -0.17
N VAL A 69 5.48 -27.86 -1.23
CA VAL A 69 5.73 -26.96 -2.35
C VAL A 69 4.52 -26.85 -3.29
N LYS A 70 3.80 -27.96 -3.53
CA LYS A 70 2.72 -27.98 -4.54
C LYS A 70 1.33 -27.63 -3.98
N ILE A 71 1.10 -27.87 -2.70
CA ILE A 71 -0.23 -27.70 -2.11
C ILE A 71 -0.20 -26.65 -0.99
N TRP A 72 0.69 -26.81 -0.01
CA TRP A 72 0.66 -25.99 1.19
C TRP A 72 1.04 -24.53 0.91
N TYR A 73 2.04 -24.26 0.10
CA TYR A 73 2.40 -22.88 -0.28
C TYR A 73 1.34 -22.23 -1.16
N GLU A 74 0.70 -22.92 -2.08
CA GLU A 74 -0.44 -22.39 -2.84
C GLU A 74 -1.62 -22.05 -1.93
N MET A 75 -1.89 -22.88 -0.93
CA MET A 75 -2.90 -22.62 0.07
C MET A 75 -2.54 -21.42 0.95
N LEU A 76 -1.27 -21.28 1.36
CA LEU A 76 -0.76 -20.15 2.10
C LEU A 76 -1.01 -18.83 1.34
N VAL A 77 -0.59 -18.77 0.08
CA VAL A 77 -0.80 -17.58 -0.77
C VAL A 77 -2.29 -17.23 -0.88
N LYS A 78 -3.16 -18.22 -1.17
CA LYS A 78 -4.60 -18.00 -1.26
C LYS A 78 -5.22 -17.53 0.05
N VAL A 79 -4.79 -18.09 1.18
CA VAL A 79 -5.26 -17.67 2.51
C VAL A 79 -4.86 -16.23 2.78
N LEU A 80 -3.62 -15.83 2.49
CA LEU A 80 -3.17 -14.44 2.65
C LEU A 80 -3.96 -13.48 1.76
N GLU A 81 -4.19 -13.84 0.48
CA GLU A 81 -5.03 -13.04 -0.44
C GLU A 81 -6.48 -12.86 0.06
N GLN A 82 -7.07 -13.92 0.59
CA GLN A 82 -8.44 -13.89 1.11
C GLN A 82 -8.54 -13.16 2.46
N SER A 83 -7.46 -13.18 3.23
CA SER A 83 -7.39 -12.55 4.54
C SER A 83 -7.31 -11.03 4.48
N GLY A 84 -6.98 -10.44 3.33
CA GLY A 84 -7.08 -9.00 3.14
C GLY A 84 -5.73 -8.30 2.99
N PRO A 85 -5.76 -6.96 2.79
CA PRO A 85 -4.59 -6.21 2.35
C PRO A 85 -3.41 -6.22 3.33
N ILE A 86 -3.66 -6.24 4.64
CA ILE A 86 -2.59 -6.36 5.65
C ILE A 86 -1.81 -7.67 5.45
N PHE A 87 -2.53 -8.78 5.31
CA PHE A 87 -1.92 -10.11 5.14
C PHE A 87 -1.16 -10.20 3.82
N VAL A 88 -1.69 -9.60 2.75
CA VAL A 88 -0.98 -9.50 1.47
C VAL A 88 0.30 -8.70 1.63
N LYS A 89 0.26 -7.55 2.30
CA LYS A 89 1.44 -6.71 2.57
C LYS A 89 2.47 -7.42 3.45
N MET A 90 2.04 -8.12 4.49
CA MET A 90 2.93 -8.95 5.31
C MET A 90 3.59 -10.06 4.49
N GLY A 91 2.83 -10.73 3.61
CA GLY A 91 3.36 -11.74 2.71
C GLY A 91 4.36 -11.16 1.69
N GLN A 92 4.07 -9.99 1.12
CA GLN A 92 5.00 -9.26 0.25
C GLN A 92 6.30 -8.92 0.99
N TRP A 93 6.20 -8.40 2.21
CA TRP A 93 7.37 -8.13 3.06
C TRP A 93 8.15 -9.41 3.36
N ALA A 94 7.47 -10.47 3.78
CA ALA A 94 8.11 -11.74 4.09
C ALA A 94 8.83 -12.35 2.87
N SER A 95 8.31 -12.14 1.65
CA SER A 95 8.95 -12.64 0.41
C SER A 95 10.32 -12.04 0.14
N THR A 96 10.63 -10.88 0.71
CA THR A 96 11.94 -10.20 0.54
C THR A 96 12.93 -10.52 1.65
N ARG A 97 12.49 -11.20 2.72
CA ARG A 97 13.26 -11.45 3.94
C ARG A 97 13.81 -12.87 3.99
N LYS A 98 14.72 -13.18 3.07
CA LYS A 98 15.45 -14.46 3.03
C LYS A 98 16.34 -14.71 4.25
N ASP A 99 16.60 -13.66 5.03
CA ASP A 99 17.29 -13.74 6.31
C ASP A 99 16.41 -14.31 7.44
N LEU A 100 15.06 -14.19 7.31
CA LEU A 100 14.09 -14.67 8.29
C LEU A 100 13.33 -15.91 7.84
N PHE A 101 13.11 -16.05 6.53
CA PHE A 101 12.28 -17.12 5.95
C PHE A 101 13.07 -17.96 4.96
N PRO A 102 12.81 -19.28 4.87
CA PRO A 102 13.41 -20.15 3.87
C PRO A 102 13.15 -19.68 2.43
N ASP A 103 14.11 -19.92 1.53
CA ASP A 103 14.04 -19.48 0.12
C ASP A 103 12.77 -19.94 -0.58
N ASP A 104 12.33 -21.19 -0.34
CA ASP A 104 11.12 -21.77 -0.93
C ASP A 104 9.82 -21.08 -0.50
N VAL A 105 9.79 -20.57 0.76
CA VAL A 105 8.69 -19.73 1.28
C VAL A 105 8.72 -18.37 0.60
N CYS A 106 9.88 -17.73 0.55
CA CYS A 106 10.05 -16.42 -0.08
C CYS A 106 9.62 -16.46 -1.57
N GLU A 107 10.03 -17.48 -2.30
CA GLU A 107 9.66 -17.70 -3.70
C GLU A 107 8.13 -17.86 -3.86
N ALA A 108 7.50 -18.66 -3.00
CA ALA A 108 6.06 -18.84 -3.03
C ALA A 108 5.30 -17.53 -2.77
N LEU A 109 5.74 -16.74 -1.78
CA LEU A 109 5.14 -15.47 -1.39
C LEU A 109 5.37 -14.35 -2.43
N THR A 110 6.38 -14.48 -3.32
CA THR A 110 6.60 -13.52 -4.42
C THR A 110 5.38 -13.40 -5.34
N LYS A 111 4.53 -14.44 -5.39
CA LYS A 111 3.26 -14.39 -6.15
C LYS A 111 2.34 -13.27 -5.68
N LEU A 112 2.38 -12.92 -4.40
CA LEU A 112 1.59 -11.82 -3.83
C LEU A 112 2.01 -10.43 -4.36
N GLN A 113 3.20 -10.30 -4.93
CA GLN A 113 3.68 -9.03 -5.49
C GLN A 113 3.05 -8.69 -6.83
N ARG A 114 2.54 -9.68 -7.57
CA ARG A 114 2.17 -9.52 -8.98
C ARG A 114 0.67 -9.50 -9.26
N TYR A 115 -0.18 -10.05 -8.39
CA TYR A 115 -1.59 -10.32 -8.72
C TYR A 115 -2.54 -10.02 -7.57
N ALA A 116 -2.66 -8.75 -7.20
CA ALA A 116 -3.78 -8.36 -6.35
C ALA A 116 -5.09 -8.32 -7.17
N LYS A 117 -6.20 -8.70 -6.54
CA LYS A 117 -7.51 -8.68 -7.19
C LYS A 117 -7.91 -7.26 -7.55
N THR A 118 -8.30 -7.06 -8.80
CA THR A 118 -8.85 -5.78 -9.25
C THR A 118 -10.25 -5.57 -8.68
N HIS A 119 -10.62 -4.33 -8.42
CA HIS A 119 -12.00 -3.94 -8.14
C HIS A 119 -12.72 -3.53 -9.44
N PRO A 120 -14.06 -3.59 -9.48
CA PRO A 120 -14.81 -3.25 -10.67
C PRO A 120 -14.71 -1.75 -11.01
N TRP A 121 -14.79 -1.42 -12.28
CA TRP A 121 -14.76 -0.04 -12.80
C TRP A 121 -15.75 0.90 -12.11
N SER A 122 -16.95 0.40 -11.76
CA SER A 122 -17.96 1.19 -11.07
C SER A 122 -17.52 1.80 -9.74
N HIS A 123 -16.54 1.18 -9.06
CA HIS A 123 -15.94 1.78 -7.86
C HIS A 123 -14.99 2.90 -8.23
N THR A 124 -14.09 2.68 -9.19
CA THR A 124 -13.18 3.73 -9.69
C THR A 124 -13.95 4.96 -10.14
N GLN A 125 -15.04 4.78 -10.90
CA GLN A 125 -15.88 5.86 -11.34
C GLN A 125 -16.47 6.65 -10.17
N LYS A 126 -16.97 5.98 -9.12
CA LYS A 126 -17.47 6.65 -7.91
C LYS A 126 -16.38 7.42 -7.17
N THR A 127 -15.17 6.88 -7.10
CA THR A 127 -14.04 7.57 -6.48
C THR A 127 -13.64 8.80 -7.30
N LEU A 128 -13.60 8.71 -8.63
CA LEU A 128 -13.36 9.86 -9.51
C LEU A 128 -14.43 10.94 -9.35
N GLU A 129 -15.71 10.56 -9.31
CA GLU A 129 -16.82 11.49 -9.06
C GLU A 129 -16.73 12.16 -7.69
N ALA A 130 -16.39 11.39 -6.65
CA ALA A 130 -16.23 11.91 -5.28
C ALA A 130 -15.03 12.85 -5.14
N SER A 131 -13.90 12.52 -5.79
CA SER A 131 -12.65 13.26 -5.70
C SER A 131 -12.60 14.50 -6.59
N LEU A 132 -13.09 14.40 -7.84
CA LEU A 132 -12.93 15.42 -8.86
C LEU A 132 -14.27 16.09 -9.27
N GLY A 133 -15.38 15.63 -8.69
CA GLY A 133 -16.74 16.10 -9.00
C GLY A 133 -17.41 15.34 -10.15
N PRO A 134 -18.72 15.59 -10.40
CA PRO A 134 -19.51 14.83 -11.37
C PRO A 134 -19.04 15.02 -12.82
N LEU A 135 -18.28 16.08 -13.10
CA LEU A 135 -17.72 16.36 -14.42
C LEU A 135 -16.25 15.94 -14.57
N TRP A 136 -15.80 14.98 -13.75
CA TRP A 136 -14.39 14.51 -13.75
C TRP A 136 -13.89 14.12 -15.15
N TYR A 137 -14.74 13.54 -15.99
CA TYR A 137 -14.41 13.09 -17.35
C TYR A 137 -13.99 14.23 -18.29
N ILE A 138 -14.38 15.48 -18.01
CA ILE A 138 -13.95 16.64 -18.82
C ILE A 138 -12.45 16.90 -18.66
N LYS A 139 -11.86 16.54 -17.53
CA LYS A 139 -10.42 16.73 -17.23
C LYS A 139 -9.55 15.75 -18.00
N PHE A 140 -10.10 14.61 -18.41
CA PHE A 140 -9.41 13.58 -19.18
C PHE A 140 -9.83 13.64 -20.65
N GLU A 141 -8.89 13.43 -21.57
CA GLU A 141 -9.20 13.27 -23.01
C GLU A 141 -9.52 11.81 -23.34
N ASP A 142 -8.75 10.89 -22.71
CA ASP A 142 -8.96 9.45 -22.79
C ASP A 142 -8.74 8.82 -21.43
N PHE A 143 -9.50 7.75 -21.15
CA PHE A 143 -9.39 7.02 -19.91
C PHE A 143 -9.65 5.52 -20.15
N GLU A 144 -8.60 4.72 -20.04
CA GLU A 144 -8.73 3.28 -20.18
C GLU A 144 -9.44 2.69 -18.95
N THR A 145 -10.60 2.08 -19.14
CA THR A 145 -11.39 1.49 -18.04
C THR A 145 -10.82 0.18 -17.50
N ARG A 146 -9.86 -0.42 -18.22
CA ARG A 146 -9.13 -1.61 -17.79
C ARG A 146 -7.86 -1.19 -17.04
N PRO A 147 -7.66 -1.66 -15.79
CA PRO A 147 -6.45 -1.31 -15.06
C PRO A 147 -5.22 -1.94 -15.70
N ILE A 148 -4.12 -1.20 -15.74
CA ILE A 148 -2.80 -1.67 -16.20
C ILE A 148 -2.04 -2.43 -15.11
N GLY A 149 -2.41 -2.20 -13.83
CA GLY A 149 -1.82 -2.88 -12.69
C GLY A 149 -2.74 -2.84 -11.47
N SER A 150 -2.57 -3.80 -10.58
CA SER A 150 -3.29 -3.84 -9.30
C SER A 150 -2.36 -4.31 -8.19
N GLY A 151 -2.20 -3.47 -7.17
CA GLY A 151 -1.47 -3.77 -5.94
C GLY A 151 -2.39 -4.14 -4.79
N ALA A 152 -1.82 -4.32 -3.59
CA ALA A 152 -2.58 -4.68 -2.38
C ALA A 152 -3.58 -3.59 -1.94
N CYS A 153 -3.25 -2.32 -2.15
CA CYS A 153 -4.05 -1.20 -1.66
C CYS A 153 -4.77 -0.42 -2.77
N ALA A 154 -4.27 -0.45 -4.00
CA ALA A 154 -4.77 0.37 -5.11
C ALA A 154 -4.61 -0.34 -6.44
N GLN A 155 -5.32 0.14 -7.45
CA GLN A 155 -5.08 -0.24 -8.85
C GLN A 155 -4.82 1.00 -9.70
N VAL A 156 -4.12 0.80 -10.81
CA VAL A 156 -3.60 1.86 -11.67
C VAL A 156 -4.23 1.75 -13.05
N TYR A 157 -4.61 2.89 -13.60
CA TYR A 157 -5.17 3.04 -14.93
C TYR A 157 -4.28 3.93 -15.80
N ASN A 158 -4.33 3.71 -17.11
CA ASN A 158 -3.75 4.60 -18.08
C ASN A 158 -4.81 5.63 -18.53
N ALA A 159 -4.42 6.90 -18.58
CA ALA A 159 -5.27 7.97 -19.05
C ALA A 159 -4.45 9.07 -19.72
N THR A 160 -5.12 9.99 -20.40
CA THR A 160 -4.53 11.23 -20.91
C THR A 160 -5.30 12.42 -20.38
N ILE A 161 -4.59 13.46 -19.99
CA ILE A 161 -5.19 14.73 -19.56
C ILE A 161 -4.87 15.84 -20.55
N ASN A 162 -5.79 16.81 -20.65
CA ASN A 162 -5.53 18.04 -21.37
C ASN A 162 -5.10 19.11 -20.37
N THR A 163 -3.85 19.53 -20.44
CA THR A 163 -3.27 20.50 -19.50
C THR A 163 -3.95 21.86 -19.58
N SER A 164 -4.53 22.22 -20.72
CA SER A 164 -5.27 23.49 -20.90
C SER A 164 -6.59 23.57 -20.09
N LYS A 165 -7.11 22.43 -19.65
CA LYS A 165 -8.34 22.31 -18.84
C LYS A 165 -8.08 22.32 -17.34
N LEU A 166 -6.83 22.35 -16.91
CA LEU A 166 -6.40 22.42 -15.54
C LEU A 166 -6.14 23.88 -15.14
N THR A 167 -6.26 24.18 -13.86
CA THR A 167 -5.94 25.52 -13.36
C THR A 167 -4.42 25.73 -13.52
N ARG A 168 -3.99 26.76 -14.27
CA ARG A 168 -2.59 27.06 -14.45
C ARG A 168 -1.94 27.44 -13.11
N ASN A 169 -1.18 26.52 -12.55
CA ASN A 169 -0.28 26.75 -11.43
C ASN A 169 1.17 26.66 -11.91
N GLU A 170 2.12 27.19 -11.16
CA GLU A 170 3.57 27.18 -11.49
C GLU A 170 4.10 25.77 -11.81
N ASP A 171 3.47 24.73 -11.26
CA ASP A 171 3.82 23.32 -11.53
C ASP A 171 3.55 22.88 -12.98
N PHE A 172 2.68 23.57 -13.73
CA PHE A 172 2.29 23.23 -15.11
C PHE A 172 3.14 23.93 -16.19
N GLU A 173 3.87 24.97 -15.86
CA GLU A 173 4.80 25.62 -16.84
C GLU A 173 5.92 24.67 -17.28
N SER A 174 6.08 23.53 -16.60
CA SER A 174 7.10 22.53 -16.94
C SER A 174 6.65 21.46 -17.96
N PHE A 175 5.40 21.49 -18.44
CA PHE A 175 4.92 20.53 -19.44
C PHE A 175 4.76 21.18 -20.82
N ASP A 176 5.60 20.74 -21.76
CA ASP A 176 5.64 21.27 -23.14
C ASP A 176 4.48 20.80 -24.03
N SER A 177 3.54 19.99 -23.53
CA SER A 177 2.49 19.34 -24.32
C SER A 177 1.10 19.65 -23.78
N GLU A 178 0.15 19.98 -24.69
CA GLU A 178 -1.26 20.14 -24.34
C GLU A 178 -1.89 18.82 -23.87
N VAL A 179 -1.40 17.69 -24.34
CA VAL A 179 -1.88 16.33 -24.00
C VAL A 179 -0.79 15.57 -23.27
N LEU A 180 -1.07 15.21 -22.03
CA LEU A 180 -0.11 14.54 -21.16
C LEU A 180 -0.61 13.14 -20.79
N PRO A 181 0.15 12.07 -21.10
CA PRO A 181 -0.16 10.72 -20.60
C PRO A 181 0.05 10.64 -19.09
N VAL A 182 -0.91 10.07 -18.39
CA VAL A 182 -0.90 9.98 -16.93
C VAL A 182 -1.27 8.57 -16.46
N ALA A 183 -0.70 8.19 -15.31
CA ALA A 183 -1.12 7.05 -14.53
C ALA A 183 -2.07 7.52 -13.43
N VAL A 184 -3.24 6.89 -13.35
CA VAL A 184 -4.27 7.19 -12.37
C VAL A 184 -4.37 6.04 -11.39
N LYS A 185 -3.94 6.26 -10.14
CA LYS A 185 -3.95 5.27 -9.06
C LYS A 185 -5.15 5.51 -8.16
N VAL A 186 -5.96 4.47 -7.93
CA VAL A 186 -7.21 4.54 -7.17
C VAL A 186 -7.19 3.48 -6.07
N LEU A 187 -7.45 3.87 -4.83
CA LEU A 187 -7.52 2.94 -3.71
C LEU A 187 -8.64 1.90 -3.89
N HIS A 188 -8.43 0.70 -3.37
CA HIS A 188 -9.46 -0.32 -3.34
C HIS A 188 -10.63 0.05 -2.40
N PRO A 189 -11.86 -0.43 -2.67
CA PRO A 189 -13.03 -0.07 -1.89
C PRO A 189 -12.89 -0.46 -0.42
N ASN A 190 -13.22 0.48 0.44
CA ASN A 190 -13.23 0.30 1.90
C ASN A 190 -11.88 -0.22 2.47
N ILE A 191 -10.77 0.09 1.81
CA ILE A 191 -9.44 -0.41 2.21
C ILE A 191 -9.09 0.07 3.62
N VAL A 192 -9.35 1.33 3.94
CA VAL A 192 -9.09 1.92 5.26
C VAL A 192 -9.88 1.19 6.35
N CYS A 193 -11.20 1.01 6.16
CA CYS A 193 -12.02 0.28 7.13
C CYS A 193 -11.61 -1.18 7.31
N LYS A 194 -11.18 -1.85 6.22
CA LYS A 194 -10.66 -3.22 6.30
C LYS A 194 -9.37 -3.27 7.09
N PHE A 195 -8.50 -2.30 6.86
CA PHE A 195 -7.25 -2.17 7.58
C PHE A 195 -7.48 -1.96 9.08
N GLU A 196 -8.32 -0.99 9.46
CA GLU A 196 -8.63 -0.71 10.86
C GLU A 196 -9.22 -1.92 11.60
N ARG A 197 -10.10 -2.69 10.93
CA ARG A 197 -10.66 -3.92 11.50
C ARG A 197 -9.62 -5.01 11.70
N ASP A 198 -8.76 -5.24 10.70
CA ASP A 198 -7.69 -6.24 10.81
C ASP A 198 -6.67 -5.83 11.87
N LEU A 199 -6.35 -4.54 11.99
CA LEU A 199 -5.53 -4.01 13.06
C LEU A 199 -6.15 -4.26 14.44
N GLY A 200 -7.47 -4.02 14.58
CA GLY A 200 -8.20 -4.34 15.81
C GLY A 200 -8.13 -5.82 16.20
N VAL A 201 -8.15 -6.72 15.21
CA VAL A 201 -7.94 -8.17 15.46
C VAL A 201 -6.52 -8.43 15.97
N PHE A 202 -5.50 -7.83 15.36
CA PHE A 202 -4.12 -7.99 15.81
C PHE A 202 -3.92 -7.45 17.23
N GLN A 203 -4.46 -6.27 17.55
CA GLN A 203 -4.43 -5.71 18.89
C GLN A 203 -5.10 -6.63 19.91
N PHE A 204 -6.27 -7.14 19.59
CA PHE A 204 -6.98 -8.12 20.44
C PHE A 204 -6.16 -9.39 20.66
N LEU A 205 -5.52 -9.94 19.63
CA LEU A 205 -4.69 -11.14 19.75
C LEU A 205 -3.43 -10.88 20.58
N VAL A 206 -2.81 -9.73 20.45
CA VAL A 206 -1.65 -9.32 21.27
C VAL A 206 -2.05 -9.16 22.73
N ASP A 207 -3.20 -8.54 23.02
CA ASP A 207 -3.71 -8.38 24.39
C ASP A 207 -4.03 -9.72 25.03
N MET A 208 -4.64 -10.64 24.27
CA MET A 208 -4.85 -12.02 24.72
C MET A 208 -3.52 -12.72 24.99
N ALA A 209 -2.56 -12.61 24.09
CA ALA A 209 -1.25 -13.24 24.26
C ALA A 209 -0.55 -12.75 25.54
N TYR A 210 -0.56 -11.44 25.81
CA TYR A 210 0.00 -10.90 27.06
C TYR A 210 -0.76 -11.36 28.31
N THR A 211 -2.08 -11.54 28.21
CA THR A 211 -2.90 -12.03 29.32
C THR A 211 -2.56 -13.49 29.70
N PHE A 212 -2.38 -14.36 28.67
CA PHE A 212 -2.10 -15.79 28.91
C PHE A 212 -0.62 -16.12 29.01
N MET A 213 0.26 -15.27 28.47
CA MET A 213 1.70 -15.49 28.43
C MET A 213 2.46 -14.18 28.79
N PRO A 214 2.41 -13.72 30.05
CA PRO A 214 3.06 -12.47 30.46
C PRO A 214 4.56 -12.44 30.18
N SER A 215 5.19 -13.61 30.09
CA SER A 215 6.63 -13.72 29.77
C SER A 215 7.03 -13.22 28.39
N ILE A 216 6.08 -12.95 27.47
CA ILE A 216 6.37 -12.41 26.13
C ILE A 216 6.27 -10.88 26.05
N GLU A 217 5.94 -10.20 27.14
CA GLU A 217 5.82 -8.73 27.19
C GLU A 217 7.13 -8.02 26.82
N TRP A 218 8.28 -8.65 27.08
CA TRP A 218 9.60 -8.12 26.70
C TRP A 218 9.82 -7.99 25.18
N VAL A 219 9.02 -8.66 24.35
CA VAL A 219 9.15 -8.62 22.87
C VAL A 219 8.57 -7.33 22.28
N SER A 220 7.87 -6.50 23.07
CA SER A 220 7.31 -5.22 22.60
C SER A 220 6.43 -5.35 21.36
N PHE A 221 5.60 -6.41 21.28
CA PHE A 221 4.71 -6.63 20.15
C PHE A 221 3.73 -5.48 19.94
N ARG A 222 3.27 -4.82 21.00
CA ARG A 222 2.32 -3.72 20.91
C ARG A 222 2.95 -2.51 20.22
N GLU A 223 4.15 -2.13 20.62
CA GLU A 223 4.89 -1.01 20.02
C GLU A 223 5.20 -1.31 18.55
N SER A 224 5.60 -2.54 18.23
CA SER A 224 5.84 -2.98 16.85
C SER A 224 4.56 -2.93 16.00
N LEU A 225 3.41 -3.29 16.59
CA LEU A 225 2.11 -3.22 15.91
C LEU A 225 1.64 -1.79 15.69
N ASP A 226 1.87 -0.90 16.67
CA ASP A 226 1.52 0.52 16.56
C ASP A 226 2.37 1.21 15.48
N GLU A 227 3.67 0.92 15.43
CA GLU A 227 4.56 1.42 14.37
C GLU A 227 4.13 0.88 12.99
N PHE A 228 3.82 -0.41 12.88
CA PHE A 228 3.29 -1.00 11.65
C PHE A 228 1.98 -0.34 11.23
N ALA A 229 1.07 -0.09 12.19
CA ALA A 229 -0.20 0.59 11.93
C ALA A 229 0.02 2.00 11.38
N PHE A 230 0.94 2.75 11.99
CA PHE A 230 1.30 4.09 11.53
C PHE A 230 1.84 4.08 10.09
N GLN A 231 2.81 3.20 9.81
CA GLN A 231 3.40 3.07 8.48
C GLN A 231 2.36 2.70 7.40
N MET A 232 1.42 1.84 7.76
CA MET A 232 0.36 1.44 6.83
C MET A 232 -0.66 2.56 6.61
N GLN A 233 -1.03 3.31 7.65
CA GLN A 233 -1.95 4.46 7.50
C GLN A 233 -1.37 5.52 6.55
N VAL A 234 -0.07 5.78 6.64
CA VAL A 234 0.63 6.67 5.70
C VAL A 234 0.51 6.17 4.26
N GLN A 235 0.59 4.85 4.02
CA GLN A 235 0.45 4.25 2.68
C GLN A 235 -1.00 4.25 2.15
N LEU A 236 -2.00 4.46 3.01
CA LEU A 236 -3.41 4.53 2.62
C LEU A 236 -3.88 5.96 2.32
N ASP A 237 -3.00 6.94 2.41
CA ASP A 237 -3.24 8.32 1.97
C ASP A 237 -2.36 8.63 0.76
N LEU A 238 -2.96 8.64 -0.42
CA LEU A 238 -2.25 8.90 -1.67
C LEU A 238 -1.74 10.34 -1.81
N THR A 239 -2.22 11.27 -0.98
CA THR A 239 -1.64 12.64 -0.95
C THR A 239 -0.23 12.63 -0.36
N THR A 240 0.05 11.75 0.59
CA THR A 240 1.40 11.54 1.12
C THR A 240 2.35 11.01 0.03
N GLU A 241 1.86 10.08 -0.82
CA GLU A 241 2.65 9.57 -1.95
C GLU A 241 2.96 10.69 -2.95
N ALA A 242 1.98 11.56 -3.25
CA ALA A 242 2.19 12.74 -4.09
C ALA A 242 3.22 13.72 -3.51
N GLU A 243 3.15 14.03 -2.21
CA GLU A 243 4.11 14.90 -1.53
C GLU A 243 5.53 14.29 -1.58
N ASN A 244 5.67 12.99 -1.38
CA ASN A 244 6.95 12.29 -1.47
C ASN A 244 7.53 12.34 -2.90
N MET A 245 6.67 12.21 -3.93
CA MET A 245 7.09 12.35 -5.33
C MET A 245 7.61 13.74 -5.64
N LEU A 246 6.95 14.79 -5.15
CA LEU A 246 7.43 16.17 -5.30
C LEU A 246 8.79 16.37 -4.64
N GLN A 247 9.00 15.76 -3.46
CA GLN A 247 10.29 15.82 -2.77
C GLN A 247 11.38 15.14 -3.60
N PHE A 248 11.13 13.92 -4.10
CA PHE A 248 12.07 13.23 -4.98
C PHE A 248 12.34 14.03 -6.26
N GLY A 249 11.32 14.60 -6.89
CA GLY A 249 11.49 15.44 -8.06
C GLY A 249 12.42 16.63 -7.83
N LYS A 250 12.35 17.27 -6.66
CA LYS A 250 13.24 18.38 -6.25
C LYS A 250 14.65 17.89 -5.96
N ASP A 251 14.79 16.81 -5.17
CA ASP A 251 16.09 16.30 -4.74
C ASP A 251 16.93 15.77 -5.92
N TYR A 252 16.26 15.27 -6.96
CA TYR A 252 16.90 14.65 -8.13
C TYR A 252 16.70 15.40 -9.45
N GLU A 253 16.29 16.66 -9.42
CA GLU A 253 16.04 17.49 -10.63
C GLU A 253 17.23 17.52 -11.59
N LYS A 254 18.46 17.52 -11.06
CA LYS A 254 19.72 17.55 -11.83
C LYS A 254 20.31 16.16 -12.10
N SER A 255 19.60 15.11 -11.76
CA SER A 255 20.09 13.74 -11.96
C SER A 255 19.63 13.17 -13.30
N ASN A 256 20.24 12.03 -13.69
CA ASN A 256 19.80 11.26 -14.85
C ASN A 256 18.66 10.27 -14.51
N VAL A 257 18.02 10.43 -13.35
CA VAL A 257 16.92 9.60 -12.90
C VAL A 257 15.63 10.40 -13.03
N ILE A 258 14.62 9.80 -13.66
CA ILE A 258 13.31 10.41 -13.86
C ILE A 258 12.38 9.86 -12.78
N PHE A 259 11.71 10.75 -12.07
CA PHE A 259 10.63 10.42 -11.16
C PHE A 259 9.30 10.90 -11.74
N PRO A 260 8.21 10.11 -11.63
CA PRO A 260 6.88 10.57 -12.02
C PRO A 260 6.51 11.84 -11.25
N LYS A 261 5.87 12.79 -11.93
CA LYS A 261 5.42 14.05 -11.32
C LYS A 261 3.92 13.95 -11.00
N PRO A 262 3.49 14.17 -9.76
CA PRO A 262 2.07 14.18 -9.42
C PRO A 262 1.39 15.45 -9.96
N ILE A 263 0.15 15.30 -10.41
CA ILE A 263 -0.73 16.40 -10.78
C ILE A 263 -1.52 16.79 -9.54
N VAL A 264 -0.95 17.64 -8.70
CA VAL A 264 -1.44 17.92 -7.33
C VAL A 264 -2.92 18.29 -7.28
N GLU A 265 -3.40 19.08 -8.26
CA GLU A 265 -4.82 19.47 -8.36
C GLU A 265 -5.78 18.28 -8.48
N LEU A 266 -5.29 17.15 -9.01
CA LEU A 266 -6.07 15.93 -9.21
C LEU A 266 -5.82 14.86 -8.15
N CYS A 267 -4.98 15.15 -7.14
CA CYS A 267 -4.64 14.23 -6.07
C CYS A 267 -5.55 14.41 -4.85
N THR A 268 -6.04 13.31 -4.30
CA THR A 268 -6.83 13.24 -3.06
C THR A 268 -6.35 12.04 -2.24
N PRO A 269 -6.79 11.86 -0.99
CA PRO A 269 -6.41 10.67 -0.21
C PRO A 269 -6.70 9.34 -0.91
N GLU A 270 -7.73 9.27 -1.78
CA GLU A 270 -8.14 8.04 -2.48
C GLU A 270 -7.72 7.98 -3.95
N LEU A 271 -7.16 9.07 -4.48
CA LEU A 271 -6.83 9.23 -5.90
C LEU A 271 -5.47 9.91 -6.07
N LEU A 272 -4.57 9.30 -6.85
CA LEU A 272 -3.31 9.91 -7.27
C LEU A 272 -3.24 9.92 -8.79
N VAL A 273 -3.00 11.08 -9.37
CA VAL A 273 -2.74 11.28 -10.80
C VAL A 273 -1.31 11.75 -10.97
N GLN A 274 -0.53 11.02 -11.75
CA GLN A 274 0.89 11.30 -11.97
C GLN A 274 1.25 11.12 -13.45
N THR A 275 2.37 11.69 -13.90
CA THR A 275 2.88 11.46 -15.27
C THR A 275 3.12 9.97 -15.49
N PHE A 276 2.84 9.51 -16.71
CA PHE A 276 3.12 8.13 -17.11
C PHE A 276 4.48 8.06 -17.77
N GLU A 277 5.45 7.49 -17.05
CA GLU A 277 6.80 7.30 -17.58
C GLU A 277 6.90 5.96 -18.31
N LYS A 278 7.26 6.00 -19.59
CA LYS A 278 7.45 4.78 -20.39
C LYS A 278 8.78 4.14 -20.05
N GLY A 279 8.75 2.86 -19.69
CA GLY A 279 9.95 2.10 -19.37
C GLY A 279 9.72 0.61 -19.36
N GLU A 280 10.80 -0.15 -19.27
CA GLU A 280 10.78 -1.59 -19.09
C GLU A 280 11.19 -1.96 -17.68
N HIS A 281 10.54 -2.99 -17.15
CA HIS A 281 10.84 -3.45 -15.81
C HIS A 281 12.26 -4.00 -15.71
N ILE A 282 13.02 -3.58 -14.69
CA ILE A 282 14.42 -3.98 -14.48
C ILE A 282 14.63 -5.51 -14.46
N GLN A 283 13.63 -6.27 -14.01
CA GLN A 283 13.69 -7.74 -14.02
C GLN A 283 13.84 -8.34 -15.43
N ASN A 284 13.35 -7.67 -16.48
CA ASN A 284 13.54 -8.11 -17.86
C ASN A 284 15.03 -8.11 -18.23
N TYR A 285 15.74 -7.13 -17.72
CA TYR A 285 17.19 -7.00 -17.89
C TYR A 285 17.95 -8.00 -17.01
N LEU A 286 17.54 -8.20 -15.77
CA LEU A 286 18.15 -9.18 -14.85
C LEU A 286 17.96 -10.62 -15.31
N SER A 287 16.83 -10.93 -15.93
CA SER A 287 16.53 -12.28 -16.44
C SER A 287 17.35 -12.63 -17.68
N ASN A 288 17.91 -11.64 -18.40
CA ASN A 288 18.62 -11.84 -19.65
C ASN A 288 19.96 -11.08 -19.69
N LEU A 289 20.72 -11.16 -18.60
CA LEU A 289 21.97 -10.44 -18.39
C LEU A 289 22.99 -10.60 -19.54
N ASN A 290 23.00 -11.76 -20.21
CA ASN A 290 23.92 -12.03 -21.30
C ASN A 290 23.58 -11.29 -22.61
N ALA A 291 22.35 -10.81 -22.76
CA ALA A 291 21.90 -10.05 -23.92
C ALA A 291 22.24 -8.55 -23.82
N ILE A 292 22.67 -8.09 -22.64
CA ILE A 292 22.93 -6.67 -22.38
C ILE A 292 24.44 -6.42 -22.41
N PRO A 293 24.93 -5.42 -23.17
CA PRO A 293 26.34 -5.05 -23.18
C PRO A 293 26.85 -4.74 -21.75
N GLU A 294 28.06 -5.19 -21.45
CA GLU A 294 28.68 -5.00 -20.12
C GLU A 294 28.71 -3.54 -19.68
N ALA A 295 29.02 -2.63 -20.62
CA ALA A 295 29.03 -1.20 -20.35
C ALA A 295 27.65 -0.67 -19.89
N ALA A 296 26.55 -1.18 -20.48
CA ALA A 296 25.21 -0.78 -20.09
C ALA A 296 24.85 -1.34 -18.70
N ARG A 297 25.21 -2.60 -18.42
CA ARG A 297 25.00 -3.21 -17.10
C ARG A 297 25.75 -2.44 -16.01
N LYS A 298 27.01 -2.09 -16.27
CA LYS A 298 27.83 -1.30 -15.34
C LYS A 298 27.18 0.05 -15.08
N LYS A 299 26.80 0.78 -16.15
CA LYS A 299 26.14 2.09 -16.01
C LYS A 299 24.85 2.02 -15.19
N MET A 300 24.02 0.98 -15.40
CA MET A 300 22.78 0.79 -14.61
C MET A 300 23.09 0.49 -13.14
N SER A 301 24.11 -0.34 -12.88
CA SER A 301 24.55 -0.68 -11.52
C SER A 301 25.10 0.55 -10.80
N ASP A 302 25.98 1.31 -11.45
CA ASP A 302 26.59 2.51 -10.88
C ASP A 302 25.49 3.56 -10.58
N LEU A 303 24.55 3.80 -11.52
CA LEU A 303 23.45 4.73 -11.33
C LEU A 303 22.53 4.31 -10.16
N GLY A 304 22.22 3.02 -10.06
CA GLY A 304 21.40 2.49 -8.96
C GLY A 304 22.08 2.60 -7.61
N ALA A 305 23.39 2.32 -7.55
CA ALA A 305 24.19 2.47 -6.32
C ALA A 305 24.29 3.93 -5.89
N ASP A 306 24.62 4.83 -6.82
CA ASP A 306 24.72 6.27 -6.55
C ASP A 306 23.38 6.85 -6.07
N LEU A 307 22.28 6.43 -6.69
CA LEU A 307 20.93 6.83 -6.28
C LEU A 307 20.64 6.39 -4.84
N LEU A 308 20.89 5.12 -4.51
CA LEU A 308 20.64 4.59 -3.16
C LEU A 308 21.52 5.30 -2.11
N LEU A 309 22.80 5.48 -2.41
CA LEU A 309 23.72 6.19 -1.51
C LEU A 309 23.31 7.65 -1.30
N SER A 310 22.86 8.32 -2.36
CA SER A 310 22.35 9.69 -2.28
C SER A 310 21.06 9.76 -1.43
N MET A 311 20.12 8.83 -1.62
CA MET A 311 18.91 8.74 -0.78
C MET A 311 19.24 8.61 0.70
N VAL A 312 20.22 7.76 1.05
CA VAL A 312 20.57 7.47 2.46
C VAL A 312 21.44 8.58 3.05
N PHE A 313 22.52 8.96 2.38
CA PHE A 313 23.58 9.79 2.99
C PHE A 313 23.48 11.29 2.67
N GLN A 314 22.84 11.67 1.56
CA GLN A 314 22.73 13.08 1.18
C GLN A 314 21.37 13.65 1.56
N ASN A 315 20.29 12.97 1.19
CA ASN A 315 18.95 13.50 1.34
C ASN A 315 18.24 12.98 2.61
N ASN A 316 18.75 11.92 3.24
CA ASN A 316 18.11 11.21 4.34
C ASN A 316 16.61 10.92 4.06
N PHE A 317 16.32 10.65 2.80
CA PHE A 317 14.98 10.39 2.28
C PHE A 317 15.02 9.21 1.31
N VAL A 318 14.56 8.06 1.79
CA VAL A 318 14.64 6.79 1.06
C VAL A 318 13.26 6.38 0.56
N HIS A 319 13.18 5.98 -0.70
CA HIS A 319 11.98 5.36 -1.26
C HIS A 319 11.76 4.00 -0.58
N GLY A 320 10.78 3.92 0.33
CA GLY A 320 10.50 2.75 1.17
C GLY A 320 9.88 1.55 0.45
N GLY A 321 9.61 1.64 -0.83
CA GLY A 321 9.04 0.58 -1.64
C GLY A 321 9.43 0.72 -3.09
N ILE A 322 10.51 0.07 -3.50
CA ILE A 322 10.74 -0.25 -4.92
C ILE A 322 9.79 -1.42 -5.26
N THR A 323 8.53 -1.24 -4.99
CA THR A 323 7.51 -2.20 -5.38
C THR A 323 6.87 -1.68 -6.64
N ASN A 324 7.01 -2.46 -7.68
CA ASN A 324 6.35 -2.42 -8.97
C ASN A 324 4.99 -1.71 -8.89
N CYS A 325 4.93 -0.49 -9.37
CA CYS A 325 3.70 0.07 -9.90
C CYS A 325 3.72 -0.09 -11.41
#